data_14799553ce09e87cbc918b115256dd87
#
_entry.id   14799553ce09e87cbc918b115256dd87
#
_cell.length_a   1.000
_cell.length_b   1.000
_cell.length_c   1.000
_cell.angle_alpha   90.00
_cell.angle_beta   90.00
_cell.angle_gamma   90.00
#
_symmetry.space_group_name_H-M   'P 1'
#
loop_
_entity.id
_entity.type
_entity.pdbx_description
1 polymer ?
#
loop_
_entity_poly.entity_id
_entity_poly.type
_entity_poly.pdbx_seq_one_letter_code
_entity_poly.pdbx_strand_id
1 'polypeptide(L)'
;MAVTKTLKAIPYSKSSKVEKWDVSATYENDSEGDATYYTSTFSTSVEATDHDGTVNFAKKAKGSWTKSEIEALMPIAHWDTVFASQVDSVITSPVVQPTPDESFSIPS
;
A
#
# COMPACT_ATOMS: atom_id res chain seq x y z
N MET A 1 17.95 -6.79 4.29
CA MET A 1 16.62 -7.37 4.03
C MET A 1 15.90 -6.50 3.01
N ALA A 2 15.52 -7.05 1.89
CA ALA A 2 14.81 -6.28 0.85
C ALA A 2 13.35 -6.10 1.23
N VAL A 3 12.78 -4.99 0.80
CA VAL A 3 11.36 -4.70 0.99
C VAL A 3 10.73 -4.57 -0.39
N THR A 4 9.66 -5.33 -0.62
CA THR A 4 8.89 -5.25 -1.84
C THR A 4 7.67 -4.39 -1.59
N LYS A 5 7.42 -3.47 -2.50
CA LYS A 5 6.31 -2.53 -2.40
C LYS A 5 5.46 -2.63 -3.66
N THR A 6 4.20 -2.98 -3.50
CA THR A 6 3.25 -3.08 -4.60
C THR A 6 2.23 -1.95 -4.49
N LEU A 7 2.20 -1.07 -5.46
CA LEU A 7 1.35 0.10 -5.46
C LEU A 7 0.08 -0.15 -6.26
N LYS A 8 -1.04 0.40 -5.80
CA LYS A 8 -2.32 0.29 -6.46
C LYS A 8 -3.05 1.62 -6.38
N ALA A 9 -3.73 1.99 -7.46
CA ALA A 9 -4.54 3.20 -7.50
C ALA A 9 -5.84 2.92 -8.24
N ILE A 10 -6.95 3.33 -7.66
CA ILE A 10 -8.28 3.16 -8.25
C ILE A 10 -8.89 4.53 -8.44
N PRO A 11 -9.16 4.95 -9.70
CA PRO A 11 -9.78 6.23 -9.96
C PRO A 11 -11.29 6.16 -9.80
N TYR A 12 -11.87 7.24 -9.31
CA TYR A 12 -13.32 7.44 -9.28
C TYR A 12 -13.63 8.66 -10.13
N SER A 13 -14.29 8.45 -11.25
CA SER A 13 -14.55 9.49 -12.25
C SER A 13 -15.98 9.96 -12.23
N LYS A 14 -16.17 11.25 -12.56
CA LYS A 14 -17.47 11.84 -12.81
C LYS A 14 -17.34 12.77 -14.01
N SER A 15 -18.25 12.66 -14.96
CA SER A 15 -18.20 13.48 -16.19
C SER A 15 -16.88 13.31 -16.94
N SER A 16 -16.38 12.08 -17.01
CA SER A 16 -15.15 11.70 -17.71
C SER A 16 -13.85 12.25 -17.11
N LYS A 17 -13.91 12.80 -15.90
CA LYS A 17 -12.75 13.31 -15.18
C LYS A 17 -12.62 12.62 -13.84
N VAL A 18 -11.39 12.30 -13.45
CA VAL A 18 -11.13 11.69 -12.15
C VAL A 18 -11.33 12.75 -11.06
N GLU A 19 -12.19 12.45 -10.12
CA GLU A 19 -12.44 13.33 -8.98
C GLU A 19 -11.68 12.89 -7.74
N LYS A 20 -11.41 11.58 -7.62
CA LYS A 20 -10.80 11.01 -6.45
C LYS A 20 -9.99 9.79 -6.84
N TRP A 21 -8.89 9.56 -6.14
CA TRP A 21 -8.11 8.33 -6.24
C TRP A 21 -8.09 7.63 -4.89
N ASP A 22 -8.38 6.33 -4.90
CA ASP A 22 -8.07 5.47 -3.76
C ASP A 22 -6.73 4.84 -4.05
N VAL A 23 -5.73 5.18 -3.25
CA VAL A 23 -4.36 4.72 -3.44
C VAL A 23 -3.93 3.82 -2.28
N SER A 24 -3.16 2.80 -2.58
CA SER A 24 -2.68 1.87 -1.57
C SER A 24 -1.30 1.34 -1.92
N ALA A 25 -0.58 0.89 -0.90
CA ALA A 25 0.69 0.22 -1.06
C ALA A 25 0.71 -0.99 -0.14
N THR A 26 1.04 -2.14 -0.70
CA THR A 26 1.26 -3.35 0.08
C THR A 26 2.76 -3.58 0.17
N TYR A 27 3.25 -3.65 1.40
CA TYR A 27 4.66 -3.82 1.70
C TYR A 27 4.88 -5.20 2.27
N GLU A 28 5.99 -5.81 1.90
CA GLU A 28 6.45 -7.03 2.57
C GLU A 28 7.98 -7.02 2.64
N ASN A 29 8.54 -7.52 3.72
CA ASN A 29 9.94 -7.85 3.72
C ASN A 29 10.11 -9.20 3.00
N ASP A 30 11.31 -9.56 2.60
CA ASP A 30 11.54 -10.76 1.79
C ASP A 30 11.84 -12.00 2.62
N SER A 31 11.32 -12.04 3.84
CA SER A 31 11.56 -13.15 4.78
C SER A 31 10.38 -14.10 4.87
N GLU A 32 9.61 -14.27 3.79
CA GLU A 32 8.45 -15.15 3.77
C GLU A 32 8.82 -16.56 4.26
N GLY A 33 8.02 -17.06 5.20
CA GLY A 33 8.31 -18.35 5.85
C GLY A 33 9.20 -18.25 7.08
N ASP A 34 9.71 -17.08 7.41
CA ASP A 34 10.56 -16.82 8.57
C ASP A 34 9.76 -16.12 9.66
N ALA A 35 10.17 -16.28 10.91
CA ALA A 35 9.54 -15.59 12.04
C ALA A 35 9.67 -14.06 11.98
N THR A 36 10.58 -13.54 11.15
CA THR A 36 10.75 -12.11 10.93
C THR A 36 9.96 -11.59 9.73
N TYR A 37 9.16 -12.42 9.07
CA TYR A 37 8.33 -11.99 7.95
C TYR A 37 7.25 -11.03 8.43
N TYR A 38 7.08 -9.95 7.67
CA TYR A 38 6.03 -8.98 7.95
C TYR A 38 5.47 -8.41 6.66
N THR A 39 4.17 -8.25 6.61
CA THR A 39 3.50 -7.62 5.48
C THR A 39 2.44 -6.67 6.01
N SER A 40 2.20 -5.58 5.30
CA SER A 40 1.21 -4.59 5.69
C SER A 40 0.72 -3.83 4.47
N THR A 41 -0.54 -3.42 4.50
CA THR A 41 -1.13 -2.60 3.44
C THR A 41 -1.57 -1.27 4.03
N PHE A 42 -1.13 -0.18 3.38
CA PHE A 42 -1.52 1.17 3.73
C PHE A 42 -2.39 1.72 2.61
N SER A 43 -3.41 2.48 2.96
CA SER A 43 -4.29 3.06 1.95
C SER A 43 -4.81 4.42 2.39
N THR A 44 -5.16 5.24 1.40
CA THR A 44 -5.78 6.54 1.64
C THR A 44 -6.57 6.94 0.40
N SER A 45 -7.51 7.85 0.58
CA SER A 45 -8.25 8.46 -0.52
C SER A 45 -7.80 9.90 -0.69
N VAL A 46 -7.54 10.31 -1.92
CA VAL A 46 -7.10 11.67 -2.24
C VAL A 46 -8.00 12.26 -3.29
N GLU A 47 -8.64 13.39 -2.99
CA GLU A 47 -9.43 14.09 -3.97
C GLU A 47 -8.55 15.00 -4.84
N ALA A 48 -8.89 15.11 -6.13
CA ALA A 48 -8.08 15.84 -7.09
C ALA A 48 -7.94 17.33 -6.75
N THR A 49 -8.86 17.86 -5.93
CA THR A 49 -8.85 19.28 -5.54
C THR A 49 -8.20 19.53 -4.19
N ASP A 50 -7.72 18.51 -3.48
CA ASP A 50 -7.26 18.63 -2.09
C ASP A 50 -5.79 19.03 -1.96
N HIS A 51 -5.13 19.39 -3.05
CA HIS A 51 -3.71 19.68 -3.04
C HIS A 51 -3.41 21.16 -3.13
N ASP A 52 -2.31 21.54 -2.52
CA ASP A 52 -1.87 22.94 -2.39
C ASP A 52 -1.20 23.52 -3.63
N GLY A 53 -1.17 22.77 -4.71
CA GLY A 53 -0.66 23.28 -5.98
C GLY A 53 0.81 23.00 -6.26
N THR A 54 1.49 22.23 -5.42
CA THR A 54 2.88 21.82 -5.71
C THR A 54 2.94 20.88 -6.90
N VAL A 55 1.86 20.14 -7.15
CA VAL A 55 1.65 19.32 -8.34
C VAL A 55 0.25 19.64 -8.85
N ASN A 56 0.09 19.65 -10.16
CA ASN A 56 -1.22 19.93 -10.74
C ASN A 56 -2.13 18.71 -10.60
N PHE A 57 -2.93 18.70 -9.56
CA PHE A 57 -3.93 17.65 -9.32
C PHE A 57 -5.33 18.06 -9.77
N ALA A 58 -5.43 18.98 -10.71
CA ALA A 58 -6.74 19.36 -11.25
C ALA A 58 -7.45 18.15 -11.84
N LYS A 59 -8.78 18.16 -11.80
CA LYS A 59 -9.59 17.09 -12.38
C LYS A 59 -9.29 16.93 -13.86
N LYS A 60 -8.93 15.74 -14.27
CA LYS A 60 -8.65 15.43 -15.66
C LYS A 60 -8.98 13.97 -15.96
N ALA A 61 -9.07 13.65 -17.25
CA ALA A 61 -9.42 12.30 -17.67
C ALA A 61 -8.41 11.27 -17.14
N LYS A 62 -8.88 10.07 -16.88
CA LYS A 62 -8.04 9.00 -16.32
C LYS A 62 -6.75 8.79 -17.13
N GLY A 63 -6.84 8.79 -18.45
CA GLY A 63 -5.67 8.58 -19.31
C GLY A 63 -4.70 9.75 -19.35
N SER A 64 -5.05 10.89 -18.76
CA SER A 64 -4.19 12.08 -18.69
C SER A 64 -3.33 12.12 -17.43
N TRP A 65 -3.49 11.16 -16.53
CA TRP A 65 -2.68 11.06 -15.32
C TRP A 65 -1.44 10.23 -15.60
N THR A 66 -0.28 10.73 -15.20
CA THR A 66 0.97 9.99 -15.32
C THR A 66 1.21 9.15 -14.06
N LYS A 67 2.07 8.15 -14.19
CA LYS A 67 2.49 7.33 -13.06
C LYS A 67 3.06 8.20 -11.93
N SER A 68 3.90 9.16 -12.28
CA SER A 68 4.51 10.06 -11.29
C SER A 68 3.48 10.89 -10.54
N GLU A 69 2.45 11.37 -11.24
CA GLU A 69 1.38 12.12 -10.60
C GLU A 69 0.58 11.27 -9.61
N ILE A 70 0.27 10.04 -10.01
CA ILE A 70 -0.46 9.11 -9.15
C ILE A 70 0.36 8.75 -7.91
N GLU A 71 1.65 8.46 -8.10
CA GLU A 71 2.53 8.15 -6.98
C GLU A 71 2.72 9.34 -6.04
N ALA A 72 2.69 10.56 -6.57
CA ALA A 72 2.78 11.76 -5.75
C ALA A 72 1.57 11.97 -4.84
N LEU A 73 0.43 11.33 -5.13
CA LEU A 73 -0.73 11.33 -4.24
C LEU A 73 -0.52 10.47 -3.00
N MET A 74 0.41 9.54 -3.07
CA MET A 74 0.65 8.58 -1.98
C MET A 74 1.66 9.14 -0.99
N PRO A 75 1.39 9.08 0.34
CA PRO A 75 2.38 9.49 1.33
C PRO A 75 3.43 8.40 1.52
N ILE A 76 4.18 8.07 0.46
CA ILE A 76 5.10 6.94 0.43
C ILE A 76 6.19 7.06 1.49
N ALA A 77 6.75 8.25 1.66
CA ALA A 77 7.81 8.45 2.65
C ALA A 77 7.33 8.14 4.06
N HIS A 78 6.08 8.50 4.37
CA HIS A 78 5.47 8.18 5.66
C HIS A 78 5.23 6.68 5.80
N TRP A 79 4.65 6.05 4.77
CA TRP A 79 4.39 4.62 4.77
C TRP A 79 5.69 3.81 4.89
N ASP A 80 6.74 4.22 4.18
CA ASP A 80 8.05 3.58 4.27
C ASP A 80 8.57 3.62 5.70
N THR A 81 8.46 4.77 6.36
CA THR A 81 8.92 4.95 7.75
C THR A 81 8.12 4.07 8.72
N VAL A 82 6.80 4.05 8.57
CA VAL A 82 5.93 3.24 9.45
C VAL A 82 6.23 1.75 9.26
N PHE A 83 6.34 1.31 8.01
CA PHE A 83 6.63 -0.10 7.74
C PHE A 83 8.00 -0.51 8.30
N ALA A 84 9.01 0.31 8.10
CA ALA A 84 10.35 0.03 8.62
C ALA A 84 10.34 -0.13 10.15
N SER A 85 9.60 0.73 10.84
CA SER A 85 9.45 0.65 12.30
C SER A 85 8.75 -0.66 12.71
N GLN A 86 7.72 -1.06 11.97
CA GLN A 86 7.00 -2.31 12.25
C GLN A 86 7.89 -3.53 12.02
N VAL A 87 8.69 -3.53 10.96
CA VAL A 87 9.63 -4.61 10.66
C VAL A 87 10.69 -4.70 11.77
N ASP A 88 11.21 -3.56 12.22
CA ASP A 88 12.19 -3.55 13.30
C ASP A 88 11.64 -4.19 14.58
N SER A 89 10.38 -3.95 14.89
CA SER A 89 9.71 -4.61 16.03
C SER A 89 9.67 -6.13 15.86
N VAL A 90 9.36 -6.61 14.66
CA VAL A 90 9.30 -8.04 14.38
C VAL A 90 10.69 -8.66 14.47
N ILE A 91 11.72 -7.99 13.96
CA ILE A 91 13.10 -8.47 14.01
C ILE A 91 13.61 -8.53 15.44
N THR A 92 13.31 -7.50 16.24
CA THR A 92 13.75 -7.42 17.64
C THR A 92 13.04 -8.45 18.53
N SER A 93 11.76 -8.68 18.27
CA SER A 93 10.95 -9.63 19.03
C SER A 93 10.19 -10.53 18.05
N PRO A 94 10.89 -11.46 17.39
CA PRO A 94 10.26 -12.28 16.36
C PRO A 94 9.09 -13.08 16.92
N VAL A 95 8.02 -13.14 16.15
CA VAL A 95 6.84 -13.93 16.45
C VAL A 95 6.82 -15.09 15.48
N VAL A 96 6.72 -16.32 16.01
CA VAL A 96 6.59 -17.48 15.14
C VAL A 96 5.29 -17.36 14.34
N GLN A 97 5.43 -17.33 13.01
CA GLN A 97 4.26 -17.28 12.13
C GLN A 97 3.53 -18.61 12.22
N PRO A 98 2.21 -18.58 12.53
CA PRO A 98 1.46 -19.84 12.51
C PRO A 98 1.41 -20.40 11.09
N THR A 99 1.58 -21.69 10.98
CA THR A 99 1.45 -22.38 9.70
C THR A 99 0.13 -23.15 9.69
N PRO A 100 -0.52 -23.28 8.53
CA PRO A 100 -1.73 -24.07 8.45
C PRO A 100 -1.40 -25.56 8.77
N ASP A 101 -2.25 -26.17 9.56
CA ASP A 101 -2.16 -27.60 9.76
C ASP A 101 -2.56 -28.34 8.47
N GLU A 102 -2.19 -29.60 8.40
CA GLU A 102 -2.67 -30.45 7.31
C GLU A 102 -4.20 -30.45 7.30
N SER A 103 -4.75 -30.76 6.14
CA SER A 103 -6.21 -30.82 5.98
C SER A 103 -6.85 -31.64 7.09
N PHE A 104 -7.80 -31.03 7.78
CA PHE A 104 -8.53 -31.66 8.86
C PHE A 104 -9.93 -32.01 8.37
N SER A 105 -10.23 -33.32 8.39
CA SER A 105 -11.57 -33.77 8.04
C SER A 105 -12.51 -33.56 9.22
N ILE A 106 -13.57 -32.80 9.00
CA ILE A 106 -14.56 -32.56 10.05
C ILE A 106 -15.28 -33.87 10.36
N PRO A 107 -15.24 -34.33 11.63
CA PRO A 107 -15.98 -35.53 11.99
C PRO A 107 -17.46 -35.35 11.79
N SER A 108 -18.10 -36.34 11.20
CA SER A 108 -19.55 -36.29 10.98
C SER A 108 -20.31 -36.92 12.13
#